data_5f45dffedcb639ae80c838d23541fac0
#
_entry.id   5f45dffedcb639ae80c838d23541fac0
#
_cell.length_a   1.000
_cell.length_b   1.000
_cell.length_c   1.000
_cell.angle_alpha   90.00
_cell.angle_beta   90.00
_cell.angle_gamma   90.00
#
_symmetry.space_group_name_H-M   'P 1'
#
loop_
_entity.id
_entity.type
_entity.pdbx_description
1 polymer ?
#
loop_
_entity_poly.entity_id
_entity_poly.type
_entity_poly.pdbx_seq_one_letter_code
_entity_poly.pdbx_strand_id
1 'polypeptide(L)'
;MALYRKLNRETRIRRSILSSLTKDVLTNGHVNTTEQRAKEVRKFVDKMITYAKKGDLNSRRKSLAFLNNDNALVQKLFNEYAVTYKDRQGGYTRIIKLKERIGDDALIVRLELV
;
A
#
# COMPACT_ATOMS: atom_id res chain seq x y z
N MET A 1 0.11 -17.40 -15.21
CA MET A 1 1.09 -16.33 -14.95
C MET A 1 0.76 -15.62 -13.65
N ALA A 2 1.72 -15.41 -12.80
CA ALA A 2 1.48 -14.72 -11.54
C ALA A 2 1.30 -13.22 -11.79
N LEU A 3 0.22 -12.64 -11.26
CA LEU A 3 -0.05 -11.19 -11.36
C LEU A 3 0.80 -10.37 -10.41
N TYR A 4 1.44 -11.02 -9.43
CA TYR A 4 2.21 -10.36 -8.38
C TYR A 4 3.62 -10.93 -8.30
N ARG A 5 4.56 -10.10 -7.87
CA ARG A 5 5.91 -10.56 -7.53
C ARG A 5 5.85 -11.40 -6.28
N LYS A 6 6.51 -12.56 -6.31
CA LYS A 6 6.50 -13.47 -5.16
C LYS A 6 7.45 -13.05 -4.04
N LEU A 7 8.44 -12.24 -4.34
CA LEU A 7 9.42 -11.73 -3.37
C LEU A 7 10.18 -12.83 -2.63
N ASN A 8 10.33 -14.00 -3.26
CA ASN A 8 10.98 -15.19 -2.68
C ASN A 8 10.39 -15.60 -1.33
N ARG A 9 9.08 -15.43 -1.15
CA ARG A 9 8.38 -15.73 0.09
C ARG A 9 7.17 -16.62 -0.18
N GLU A 10 6.77 -17.39 0.84
CA GLU A 10 5.52 -18.12 0.81
C GLU A 10 4.35 -17.13 0.72
N THR A 11 3.25 -17.56 0.11
CA THR A 11 2.09 -16.70 -0.12
C THR A 11 1.60 -16.00 1.15
N ARG A 12 1.51 -16.73 2.26
CA ARG A 12 1.04 -16.17 3.52
C ARG A 12 1.99 -15.11 4.07
N ILE A 13 3.30 -15.40 4.05
CA ILE A 13 4.33 -14.46 4.53
C ILE A 13 4.37 -13.23 3.63
N ARG A 14 4.30 -13.43 2.33
CA ARG A 14 4.28 -12.33 1.37
C ARG A 14 3.09 -11.41 1.62
N ARG A 15 1.90 -11.98 1.81
CA ARG A 15 0.68 -11.19 2.08
C ARG A 15 0.83 -10.39 3.37
N SER A 16 1.41 -10.99 4.40
CA SER A 16 1.64 -10.30 5.68
C SER A 16 2.58 -9.11 5.52
N ILE A 17 3.67 -9.28 4.79
CA ILE A 17 4.63 -8.20 4.52
C ILE A 17 3.95 -7.07 3.74
N LEU A 18 3.21 -7.40 2.69
CA LEU A 18 2.55 -6.40 1.85
C LEU A 18 1.46 -5.66 2.62
N SER A 19 0.70 -6.37 3.45
CA SER A 19 -0.31 -5.75 4.30
C SER A 19 0.31 -4.78 5.31
N SER A 20 1.39 -5.19 5.98
CA SER A 20 2.11 -4.33 6.94
C SER A 20 2.63 -3.06 6.28
N LEU A 21 3.27 -3.19 5.12
CA LEU A 21 3.82 -2.03 4.41
C LEU A 21 2.71 -1.10 3.92
N THR A 22 1.60 -1.66 3.46
CA THR A 22 0.44 -0.88 3.05
C THR A 22 -0.13 -0.08 4.22
N LYS A 23 -0.23 -0.71 5.40
CA LYS A 23 -0.67 -0.02 6.60
C LYS A 23 0.28 1.13 6.96
N ASP A 24 1.58 0.91 6.85
CA ASP A 24 2.56 1.95 7.15
C ASP A 24 2.41 3.16 6.22
N VAL A 25 2.21 2.93 4.93
CA VAL A 25 1.99 4.02 3.97
C VAL A 25 0.72 4.79 4.31
N LEU A 26 -0.37 4.08 4.60
CA LEU A 26 -1.66 4.72 4.89
C LEU A 26 -1.65 5.44 6.24
N THR A 27 -0.86 4.97 7.20
CA THR A 27 -0.77 5.58 8.53
C THR A 27 0.16 6.79 8.54
N ASN A 28 1.35 6.66 7.94
CA ASN A 28 2.41 7.66 8.03
C ASN A 28 2.55 8.52 6.75
N GLY A 29 1.89 8.12 5.68
CA GLY A 29 2.01 8.80 4.39
C GLY A 29 3.16 8.30 3.52
N HIS A 30 4.06 7.48 4.08
CA HIS A 30 5.21 6.96 3.34
C HIS A 30 5.80 5.73 4.02
N VAL A 31 6.63 5.01 3.28
CA VAL A 31 7.46 3.94 3.83
C VAL A 31 8.73 3.82 3.00
N ASN A 32 9.86 3.53 3.67
CA ASN A 32 11.13 3.26 3.00
C ASN A 32 11.31 1.75 2.91
N THR A 33 11.52 1.25 1.70
CA THR A 33 11.65 -0.19 1.48
C THR A 33 12.42 -0.44 0.18
N THR A 34 12.60 -1.70 -0.19
CA THR A 34 13.25 -2.03 -1.46
C THR A 34 12.31 -1.69 -2.63
N GLU A 35 12.91 -1.45 -3.80
CA GLU A 35 12.15 -1.07 -4.99
C GLU A 35 11.10 -2.13 -5.35
N GLN A 36 11.44 -3.41 -5.27
CA GLN A 36 10.51 -4.47 -5.63
C GLN A 36 9.29 -4.51 -4.70
N ARG A 37 9.53 -4.38 -3.39
CA ARG A 37 8.43 -4.32 -2.42
C ARG A 37 7.57 -3.09 -2.64
N ALA A 38 8.19 -1.94 -2.90
CA ALA A 38 7.46 -0.70 -3.15
C ALA A 38 6.53 -0.83 -4.36
N LYS A 39 7.00 -1.46 -5.43
CA LYS A 39 6.17 -1.68 -6.64
C LYS A 39 4.95 -2.56 -6.36
N GLU A 40 5.07 -3.56 -5.50
CA GLU A 40 3.93 -4.40 -5.12
C GLU A 40 2.99 -3.69 -4.14
N VAL A 41 3.55 -3.02 -3.12
CA VAL A 41 2.77 -2.29 -2.13
C VAL A 41 1.96 -1.18 -2.79
N ARG A 42 2.52 -0.51 -3.79
CA ARG A 42 1.84 0.52 -4.55
C ARG A 42 0.48 0.07 -5.08
N LYS A 43 0.42 -1.15 -5.61
CA LYS A 43 -0.83 -1.70 -6.14
C LYS A 43 -1.90 -1.80 -5.05
N PHE A 44 -1.51 -2.23 -3.86
CA PHE A 44 -2.45 -2.41 -2.75
C PHE A 44 -2.87 -1.08 -2.14
N VAL A 45 -1.97 -0.10 -2.06
CA VAL A 45 -2.32 1.24 -1.60
C VAL A 45 -3.35 1.87 -2.55
N ASP A 46 -3.09 1.80 -3.85
CA ASP A 46 -4.03 2.33 -4.85
C ASP A 46 -5.39 1.63 -4.75
N LYS A 47 -5.38 0.32 -4.53
CA LYS A 47 -6.61 -0.46 -4.38
C LYS A 47 -7.40 -0.05 -3.14
N MET A 48 -6.72 0.17 -2.01
CA MET A 48 -7.38 0.61 -0.78
C MET A 48 -8.01 1.99 -0.95
N ILE A 49 -7.32 2.92 -1.61
CA ILE A 49 -7.86 4.25 -1.87
C ILE A 49 -9.04 4.17 -2.82
N THR A 50 -9.00 3.30 -3.82
CA THR A 50 -10.13 3.07 -4.72
C THR A 50 -11.35 2.56 -3.96
N TYR A 51 -11.17 1.63 -3.03
CA TYR A 51 -12.24 1.16 -2.16
C TYR A 51 -12.84 2.29 -1.34
N ALA A 52 -11.98 3.15 -0.79
CA ALA A 52 -12.44 4.29 0.01
C ALA A 52 -13.28 5.27 -0.82
N LYS A 53 -12.86 5.52 -2.05
CA LYS A 53 -13.59 6.40 -2.96
C LYS A 53 -14.94 5.81 -3.34
N LYS A 54 -15.02 4.50 -3.52
CA LYS A 54 -16.26 3.81 -3.82
C LYS A 54 -17.22 3.85 -2.64
N GLY A 55 -16.71 3.67 -1.43
CA GLY A 55 -17.43 3.92 -0.19
C GLY A 55 -18.54 2.96 0.19
N ASP A 56 -18.74 1.87 -0.55
CA ASP A 56 -19.82 0.93 -0.24
C ASP A 56 -19.42 -0.06 0.87
N LEU A 57 -20.39 -0.82 1.36
CA LEU A 57 -20.17 -1.79 2.44
C LEU A 57 -19.20 -2.88 2.03
N ASN A 58 -19.29 -3.38 0.81
CA ASN A 58 -18.39 -4.42 0.31
C ASN A 58 -16.94 -3.94 0.28
N SER A 59 -16.70 -2.72 -0.21
CA SER A 59 -15.37 -2.13 -0.25
C SER A 59 -14.80 -1.97 1.15
N ARG A 60 -15.63 -1.55 2.11
CA ARG A 60 -15.21 -1.42 3.50
C ARG A 60 -14.82 -2.76 4.11
N ARG A 61 -15.59 -3.81 3.84
CA ARG A 61 -15.29 -5.16 4.32
C ARG A 61 -13.98 -5.70 3.73
N LYS A 62 -13.76 -5.49 2.43
CA LYS A 62 -12.53 -5.89 1.77
C LYS A 62 -11.31 -5.15 2.34
N SER A 63 -11.44 -3.86 2.59
CA SER A 63 -10.38 -3.07 3.21
C SER A 63 -10.05 -3.56 4.62
N LEU A 64 -11.06 -3.84 5.43
CA LEU A 64 -10.86 -4.40 6.76
C LEU A 64 -10.11 -5.72 6.72
N ALA A 65 -10.51 -6.62 5.82
CA ALA A 65 -9.88 -7.92 5.69
C ALA A 65 -8.40 -7.80 5.32
N PHE A 66 -8.06 -6.93 4.38
CA PHE A 66 -6.68 -6.72 3.95
C PHE A 66 -5.83 -6.04 5.04
N LEU A 67 -6.41 -5.09 5.77
CA LEU A 67 -5.71 -4.33 6.79
C LEU A 67 -5.80 -4.95 8.18
N ASN A 68 -6.05 -6.26 8.25
CA ASN A 68 -6.08 -7.03 9.51
C ASN A 68 -7.07 -6.48 10.53
N ASN A 69 -8.24 -6.07 10.08
CA ASN A 69 -9.32 -5.54 10.93
C ASN A 69 -8.94 -4.28 11.72
N ASP A 70 -8.04 -3.48 11.18
CA ASP A 70 -7.67 -2.20 11.79
C ASP A 70 -8.78 -1.18 11.51
N ASN A 71 -9.76 -1.11 12.40
CA ASN A 71 -10.92 -0.25 12.24
C ASN A 71 -10.56 1.23 12.19
N ALA A 72 -9.60 1.67 12.99
CA ALA A 72 -9.17 3.07 13.02
C ALA A 72 -8.58 3.50 11.69
N LEU A 73 -7.73 2.64 11.09
CA LEU A 73 -7.11 2.94 9.81
C LEU A 73 -8.14 2.93 8.67
N VAL A 74 -9.07 1.97 8.68
CA VAL A 74 -10.13 1.91 7.67
C VAL A 74 -11.03 3.14 7.77
N GLN A 75 -11.34 3.57 8.99
CA GLN A 75 -12.14 4.79 9.20
C GLN A 75 -11.42 6.03 8.65
N LYS A 76 -10.13 6.15 8.91
CA LYS A 76 -9.29 7.21 8.34
C LYS A 76 -9.29 7.17 6.81
N LEU A 77 -9.13 5.97 6.26
CA LEU A 77 -9.10 5.76 4.82
C LEU A 77 -10.40 6.26 4.17
N PHE A 78 -11.55 5.87 4.71
CA PHE A 78 -12.84 6.21 4.14
C PHE A 78 -13.26 7.66 4.41
N ASN A 79 -12.81 8.26 5.52
CA ASN A 79 -13.16 9.64 5.87
C ASN A 79 -12.20 10.67 5.29
N GLU A 80 -10.90 10.40 5.31
CA GLU A 80 -9.89 11.37 4.89
C GLU A 80 -9.40 11.16 3.48
N TYR A 81 -8.96 9.95 3.15
CA TYR A 81 -8.36 9.70 1.84
C TYR A 81 -9.38 9.71 0.71
N ALA A 82 -10.61 9.29 0.98
CA ALA A 82 -11.68 9.37 0.00
C ALA A 82 -11.94 10.82 -0.44
N VAL A 83 -11.85 11.75 0.48
CA VAL A 83 -12.03 13.19 0.21
C VAL A 83 -10.79 13.76 -0.49
N THR A 84 -9.60 13.46 0.04
CA THR A 84 -8.33 13.97 -0.49
C THR A 84 -8.13 13.60 -1.97
N TYR A 85 -8.47 12.36 -2.33
CA TYR A 85 -8.23 11.84 -3.68
C TYR A 85 -9.49 11.75 -4.54
N LYS A 86 -10.54 12.45 -4.16
CA LYS A 86 -11.84 12.40 -4.83
C LYS A 86 -11.73 12.66 -6.34
N ASP A 87 -10.95 13.64 -6.73
CA ASP A 87 -10.83 14.07 -8.12
C ASP A 87 -9.66 13.43 -8.87
N ARG A 88 -8.88 12.58 -8.21
CA ARG A 88 -7.73 11.91 -8.81
C ARG A 88 -8.10 10.47 -9.16
N GLN A 89 -7.83 10.08 -10.39
CA GLN A 89 -8.12 8.72 -10.86
C GLN A 89 -6.81 7.94 -10.99
N GLY A 90 -6.49 7.17 -9.94
CA GLY A 90 -5.24 6.40 -9.89
C GLY A 90 -4.03 7.27 -9.60
N GLY A 91 -2.86 6.63 -9.53
CA GLY A 91 -1.61 7.34 -9.29
C GLY A 91 -1.58 8.06 -7.97
N TYR A 92 -2.07 7.44 -6.90
CA TYR A 92 -2.13 8.04 -5.57
C TYR A 92 -0.79 8.02 -4.84
N THR A 93 0.18 7.29 -5.38
CA THR A 93 1.50 7.12 -4.78
C THR A 93 2.59 7.41 -5.78
N ARG A 94 3.79 7.70 -5.26
CA ARG A 94 4.99 7.84 -6.08
C ARG A 94 6.15 7.14 -5.39
N ILE A 95 7.13 6.73 -6.19
CA ILE A 95 8.34 6.06 -5.71
C ILE A 95 9.51 6.99 -5.94
N ILE A 96 10.26 7.30 -4.87
CA ILE A 96 11.46 8.14 -4.93
C ILE A 96 12.67 7.28 -4.60
N LYS A 97 13.64 7.24 -5.50
CA LYS A 97 14.87 6.50 -5.29
C LYS A 97 15.74 7.24 -4.27
N LEU A 98 16.19 6.53 -3.24
CA LEU A 98 17.01 7.12 -2.17
C LEU A 98 18.47 6.74 -2.33
N LYS A 99 18.80 5.45 -2.22
CA LYS A 99 20.18 4.96 -2.29
C LYS A 99 20.22 3.46 -2.44
N GLU A 100 21.39 2.93 -2.77
CA GLU A 100 21.65 1.49 -2.71
C GLU A 100 22.00 1.10 -1.28
N ARG A 101 21.45 -0.03 -0.82
CA ARG A 101 21.70 -0.51 0.53
C ARG A 101 23.12 -1.13 0.62
N ILE A 102 23.85 -0.78 1.67
CA ILE A 102 25.17 -1.36 1.94
C ILE A 102 24.98 -2.85 2.25
N GLY A 103 25.76 -3.69 1.60
CA GLY A 103 25.77 -5.13 1.84
C GLY A 103 25.23 -5.95 0.68
N ASP A 104 24.11 -5.57 0.07
CA ASP A 104 23.51 -6.32 -1.04
C ASP A 104 23.16 -5.44 -2.24
N ASP A 105 23.48 -4.16 -2.20
CA ASP A 105 23.22 -3.18 -3.27
C ASP A 105 21.75 -3.10 -3.68
N ALA A 106 20.81 -3.55 -2.84
CA ALA A 106 19.39 -3.40 -3.11
C ALA A 106 19.02 -1.90 -3.12
N LEU A 107 18.28 -1.48 -4.12
CA LEU A 107 17.85 -0.10 -4.22
C LEU A 107 16.76 0.17 -3.18
N ILE A 108 17.04 1.12 -2.29
CA ILE A 108 16.08 1.57 -1.28
C ILE A 108 15.33 2.76 -1.84
N VAL A 109 14.03 2.68 -1.78
CA VAL A 109 13.13 3.71 -2.28
C VAL A 109 12.16 4.14 -1.19
N ARG A 110 11.60 5.33 -1.38
CA ARG A 110 10.52 5.83 -0.55
C ARG A 110 9.23 5.78 -1.37
N LEU A 111 8.28 5.00 -0.90
CA LEU A 111 6.93 4.98 -1.46
C LEU A 111 6.10 5.95 -0.63
N GLU A 112 5.53 6.97 -1.26
CA GLU A 112 4.76 7.97 -0.53
C GLU A 112 3.47 8.34 -1.26
N LEU A 113 2.53 8.83 -0.48
CA LEU A 113 1.27 9.37 -1.02
C LEU A 113 1.54 10.73 -1.66
N VAL A 114 0.89 10.96 -2.79
CA VAL A 114 0.99 12.22 -3.54
C VAL A 114 0.16 13.31 -2.89
#